data_241e5a49e6d1317478daf146ffad525c
#
_entry.id   241e5a49e6d1317478daf146ffad525c
#
_cell.length_a   1.000
_cell.length_b   1.000
_cell.length_c   1.000
_cell.angle_alpha   90.00
_cell.angle_beta   90.00
_cell.angle_gamma   90.00
#
_symmetry.space_group_name_H-M   'P 1'
#
loop_
_entity.id
_entity.type
_entity.pdbx_description
1 polymer ?
#
loop_
_entity_poly.entity_id
_entity_poly.type
_entity_poly.pdbx_seq_one_letter_code
_entity_poly.pdbx_strand_id
1 'polypeptide(L)'
;MKDRAASPARASRKTDADPFSADAVPRLAERGSSDRAFSQELDDLDPQSVASHDRVPPRPPELKRPPLRQPAEPSLPPVRPSSGLTTPRPPAARQPLAATAGPPPTPLARPLPPIHGYRCDPVLYTVVLTLTALGLVMVYSSSAIFASQRFGDSRFFLARDLVWTTLGLIAMAVTMRVDYGIYRRLAYPLLGLATLLLGAVLVIGSRVNGAKRWFHLLGLSFQPAELAKVVLIIYLAHSLAKKADKVKLFAVGFLPHLLVCGVFMLLLLKQPDLGTAVIMGGVTMVLLFIAGTNLSYLLLALLAALPILYNAVVGTPWRLRRILAFLDPWQFRDNYGYQMTASLIAVGSGGTTGQGLGDGRQKLLFLPEAHTDYILAIIGEELGLVGVVAVLVLFAMLVIAGCRAAARARDAFGCYLASGLSLMFGMQAIINIGVVLGALPTKGLTLPLVSFGGSTLVIDLMAVGILLNISRGEPAPSPLQLRLGRMPRVLRMLWPMRRNRRRPLSRRRVHIAGPRPPRLVREAAVVQP
;
A
#
# COMPACT_ATOMS: atom_id res chain seq x y z
N MET A 1 76.89 -22.59 -26.59
CA MET A 1 76.27 -23.47 -27.59
C MET A 1 74.85 -23.77 -27.15
N LYS A 2 73.89 -23.31 -27.95
CA LYS A 2 72.47 -23.67 -28.00
C LYS A 2 71.61 -23.49 -26.70
N ASP A 3 70.92 -22.40 -26.54
CA ASP A 3 69.57 -22.09 -27.00
C ASP A 3 68.46 -23.09 -26.56
N ARG A 4 67.57 -22.62 -25.68
CA ARG A 4 66.14 -22.78 -25.91
C ARG A 4 65.37 -21.85 -24.96
N ALA A 5 64.68 -20.88 -25.59
CA ALA A 5 63.75 -19.95 -25.03
C ALA A 5 62.53 -20.66 -24.44
N ALA A 6 62.07 -20.21 -23.27
CA ALA A 6 60.76 -20.54 -22.71
C ALA A 6 59.84 -19.31 -22.88
N SER A 7 58.73 -19.55 -23.56
CA SER A 7 57.62 -18.62 -23.81
C SER A 7 56.89 -18.24 -22.51
N PRO A 8 56.44 -16.98 -22.31
CA PRO A 8 55.70 -16.60 -21.11
C PRO A 8 54.24 -17.03 -21.20
N ALA A 9 53.77 -17.64 -20.12
CA ALA A 9 52.39 -18.05 -19.91
C ALA A 9 51.44 -16.83 -19.97
N ARG A 10 50.42 -16.94 -20.84
CA ARG A 10 49.27 -16.04 -20.89
C ARG A 10 48.52 -16.07 -19.57
N ALA A 11 48.52 -14.96 -18.85
CA ALA A 11 47.61 -14.70 -17.73
C ALA A 11 46.17 -14.68 -18.26
N SER A 12 45.36 -15.65 -17.84
CA SER A 12 43.92 -15.68 -18.10
C SER A 12 43.26 -14.55 -17.32
N ARG A 13 42.69 -13.58 -18.03
CA ARG A 13 41.74 -12.61 -17.45
C ARG A 13 40.58 -13.42 -16.87
N LYS A 14 40.43 -13.40 -15.55
CA LYS A 14 39.17 -13.71 -14.87
C LYS A 14 38.14 -12.65 -15.30
N THR A 15 37.25 -13.04 -16.19
CA THR A 15 36.02 -12.28 -16.43
C THR A 15 35.20 -12.39 -15.16
N ASP A 16 34.97 -11.26 -14.52
CA ASP A 16 33.97 -11.12 -13.43
C ASP A 16 32.61 -11.51 -14.00
N ALA A 17 32.17 -12.73 -13.74
CA ALA A 17 30.84 -13.19 -14.09
C ALA A 17 29.83 -12.49 -13.16
N ASP A 18 28.91 -11.77 -13.75
CA ASP A 18 27.78 -11.15 -13.08
C ASP A 18 26.98 -12.24 -12.34
N PRO A 19 26.85 -12.20 -10.99
CA PRO A 19 26.19 -13.25 -10.21
C PRO A 19 24.69 -13.33 -10.45
N PHE A 20 24.10 -12.45 -11.27
CA PHE A 20 22.69 -12.44 -11.64
C PHE A 20 22.42 -12.79 -13.10
N SER A 21 23.44 -13.24 -13.87
CA SER A 21 23.20 -13.68 -15.23
C SER A 21 22.39 -14.99 -15.25
N ALA A 22 21.44 -15.09 -16.17
CA ALA A 22 20.55 -16.24 -16.33
C ALA A 22 21.31 -17.57 -16.62
N ASP A 23 22.60 -17.48 -16.99
CA ASP A 23 23.47 -18.65 -17.27
C ASP A 23 24.06 -19.29 -16.01
N ALA A 24 23.77 -18.72 -14.82
CA ALA A 24 24.31 -19.21 -13.56
C ALA A 24 23.40 -20.25 -12.85
N VAL A 25 22.31 -20.66 -13.46
CA VAL A 25 21.48 -21.78 -12.95
C VAL A 25 22.08 -23.09 -13.50
N PRO A 26 22.47 -24.05 -12.64
CA PRO A 26 22.87 -25.38 -13.13
C PRO A 26 21.70 -25.95 -13.92
N ARG A 27 21.90 -26.30 -15.17
CA ARG A 27 20.95 -27.05 -15.98
C ARG A 27 20.72 -28.40 -15.30
N LEU A 28 19.67 -28.49 -14.48
CA LEU A 28 18.96 -29.74 -14.23
C LEU A 28 18.17 -30.08 -15.50
N ALA A 29 18.87 -30.20 -16.61
CA ALA A 29 18.32 -30.47 -17.91
C ALA A 29 19.02 -31.68 -18.51
N GLU A 30 18.62 -32.86 -18.05
CA GLU A 30 18.57 -34.06 -18.88
C GLU A 30 17.35 -34.89 -18.47
N ARG A 31 16.15 -34.36 -18.67
CA ARG A 31 14.90 -35.09 -18.87
C ARG A 31 14.04 -34.37 -19.91
N GLY A 32 14.63 -34.14 -21.08
CA GLY A 32 13.99 -33.41 -22.17
C GLY A 32 13.16 -34.28 -23.13
N SER A 33 12.48 -35.35 -22.67
CA SER A 33 11.59 -36.14 -23.53
C SER A 33 10.10 -36.01 -23.16
N SER A 34 9.75 -35.56 -21.96
CA SER A 34 8.33 -35.43 -21.57
C SER A 34 7.67 -34.10 -21.97
N ASP A 35 8.45 -33.03 -22.15
CA ASP A 35 7.90 -31.70 -22.47
C ASP A 35 7.39 -31.60 -23.92
N ARG A 36 7.95 -32.37 -24.86
CA ARG A 36 7.46 -32.42 -26.25
C ARG A 36 6.18 -33.23 -26.36
N ALA A 37 6.08 -34.34 -25.63
CA ALA A 37 4.88 -35.17 -25.62
C ALA A 37 3.67 -34.43 -25.04
N PHE A 38 3.86 -33.68 -23.96
CA PHE A 38 2.79 -32.93 -23.31
C PHE A 38 2.37 -31.67 -24.09
N SER A 39 3.28 -31.04 -24.84
CA SER A 39 2.90 -29.93 -25.73
C SER A 39 2.10 -30.39 -26.95
N GLN A 40 2.36 -31.58 -27.47
CA GLN A 40 1.58 -32.20 -28.55
C GLN A 40 0.20 -32.65 -28.05
N GLU A 41 0.11 -33.17 -26.81
CA GLU A 41 -1.17 -33.62 -26.23
C GLU A 41 -2.14 -32.48 -25.95
N LEU A 42 -1.66 -31.23 -25.79
CA LEU A 42 -2.49 -30.04 -25.64
C LEU A 42 -2.96 -29.42 -26.97
N ASP A 43 -2.19 -29.61 -28.04
CA ASP A 43 -2.58 -29.15 -29.38
C ASP A 43 -3.59 -30.08 -30.06
N ASP A 44 -3.68 -31.35 -29.62
CA ASP A 44 -4.59 -32.37 -30.13
C ASP A 44 -5.94 -32.43 -29.41
N LEU A 45 -6.17 -31.59 -28.38
CA LEU A 45 -7.48 -31.50 -27.72
C LEU A 45 -8.44 -30.67 -28.57
N ASP A 46 -9.24 -31.37 -29.37
CA ASP A 46 -10.37 -30.83 -30.11
C ASP A 46 -11.35 -30.12 -29.15
N PRO A 47 -11.69 -28.84 -29.38
CA PRO A 47 -12.63 -28.08 -28.53
C PRO A 47 -14.04 -28.69 -28.43
N GLN A 48 -14.36 -29.66 -29.26
CA GLN A 48 -15.69 -30.31 -29.28
C GLN A 48 -15.80 -31.54 -28.37
N SER A 49 -14.70 -32.09 -27.84
CA SER A 49 -14.76 -33.29 -26.99
C SER A 49 -15.13 -33.03 -25.53
N VAL A 50 -15.15 -31.77 -25.07
CA VAL A 50 -15.49 -31.38 -23.69
C VAL A 50 -17.00 -31.27 -23.45
N ALA A 51 -17.82 -31.32 -24.50
CA ALA A 51 -19.28 -31.08 -24.40
C ALA A 51 -20.15 -32.33 -24.12
N SER A 52 -19.57 -33.53 -23.89
CA SER A 52 -20.38 -34.78 -23.84
C SER A 52 -20.45 -35.46 -22.46
N HIS A 53 -20.10 -34.82 -21.37
CA HIS A 53 -20.19 -35.42 -20.01
C HIS A 53 -21.10 -34.67 -19.03
N ASP A 54 -22.09 -33.90 -19.52
CA ASP A 54 -23.19 -33.39 -18.69
C ASP A 54 -24.28 -34.46 -18.52
N ARG A 55 -24.06 -35.42 -17.62
CA ARG A 55 -25.18 -36.13 -16.98
C ARG A 55 -25.56 -35.38 -15.71
N VAL A 56 -26.58 -34.53 -15.85
CA VAL A 56 -27.26 -33.86 -14.73
C VAL A 56 -27.87 -34.91 -13.80
N PRO A 57 -27.56 -34.94 -12.50
CA PRO A 57 -28.31 -35.79 -11.56
C PRO A 57 -29.75 -35.31 -11.40
N PRO A 58 -30.73 -36.24 -11.12
CA PRO A 58 -32.14 -35.89 -11.03
C PRO A 58 -32.40 -34.95 -9.85
N ARG A 59 -33.27 -33.94 -10.10
CA ARG A 59 -33.69 -32.96 -9.09
C ARG A 59 -34.38 -33.63 -7.91
N PRO A 60 -34.12 -33.22 -6.66
CA PRO A 60 -34.93 -33.63 -5.52
C PRO A 60 -36.36 -33.07 -5.61
N PRO A 61 -37.38 -33.77 -5.01
CA PRO A 61 -38.79 -33.39 -5.14
C PRO A 61 -39.08 -32.03 -4.50
N GLU A 62 -39.91 -31.26 -5.18
CA GLU A 62 -40.37 -29.92 -4.75
C GLU A 62 -41.14 -30.01 -3.42
N LEU A 63 -40.57 -29.41 -2.37
CA LEU A 63 -41.28 -29.09 -1.13
C LEU A 63 -42.28 -27.95 -1.40
N LYS A 64 -43.57 -28.27 -1.33
CA LYS A 64 -44.69 -27.34 -1.39
C LYS A 64 -44.54 -26.28 -0.31
N ARG A 65 -44.37 -25.02 -0.69
CA ARG A 65 -44.37 -23.87 0.22
C ARG A 65 -45.81 -23.60 0.70
N PRO A 66 -46.02 -23.34 1.98
CA PRO A 66 -47.31 -22.88 2.50
C PRO A 66 -47.61 -21.46 1.97
N PRO A 67 -48.93 -21.10 1.79
CA PRO A 67 -49.31 -19.81 1.25
C PRO A 67 -48.93 -18.64 2.16
N LEU A 68 -48.37 -17.60 1.53
CA LEU A 68 -48.07 -16.33 2.17
C LEU A 68 -49.35 -15.66 2.67
N ARG A 69 -49.45 -15.43 3.99
CA ARG A 69 -50.46 -14.56 4.59
C ARG A 69 -50.25 -13.13 4.08
N GLN A 70 -51.31 -12.57 3.49
CA GLN A 70 -51.39 -11.16 3.17
C GLN A 70 -51.37 -10.31 4.42
N PRO A 71 -50.64 -9.18 4.49
CA PRO A 71 -50.71 -8.21 5.58
C PRO A 71 -52.10 -7.53 5.58
N ALA A 72 -52.73 -7.46 6.74
CA ALA A 72 -53.97 -6.74 6.94
C ALA A 72 -53.73 -5.22 6.75
N GLU A 73 -54.64 -4.59 5.99
CA GLU A 73 -54.70 -3.12 5.87
C GLU A 73 -54.97 -2.44 7.21
N PRO A 74 -54.27 -1.35 7.52
CA PRO A 74 -54.61 -0.54 8.72
C PRO A 74 -55.89 0.29 8.44
N SER A 75 -56.95 -0.02 9.19
CA SER A 75 -58.18 0.77 9.26
C SER A 75 -57.91 2.18 9.80
N LEU A 76 -58.32 3.18 9.02
CA LEU A 76 -58.32 4.59 9.42
C LEU A 76 -59.39 4.84 10.51
N PRO A 77 -59.12 5.68 11.53
CA PRO A 77 -60.14 6.06 12.52
C PRO A 77 -61.17 7.06 11.96
N PRO A 78 -62.41 7.04 12.47
CA PRO A 78 -63.53 7.83 11.91
C PRO A 78 -63.32 9.33 12.19
N VAL A 79 -63.60 10.13 11.16
CA VAL A 79 -63.65 11.60 11.18
C VAL A 79 -64.87 12.05 12.01
N ARG A 80 -64.65 12.82 13.10
CA ARG A 80 -65.72 13.54 13.85
C ARG A 80 -66.07 14.85 13.15
N PRO A 81 -67.37 15.17 13.02
CA PRO A 81 -67.80 16.45 12.46
C PRO A 81 -67.53 17.58 13.48
N SER A 82 -66.90 18.65 13.02
CA SER A 82 -66.74 19.90 13.79
C SER A 82 -67.94 20.79 13.59
N SER A 83 -68.76 20.94 14.64
CA SER A 83 -69.70 21.99 14.76
C SER A 83 -69.19 23.01 15.83
N GLY A 84 -69.12 24.26 15.47
CA GLY A 84 -68.79 25.31 16.47
C GLY A 84 -68.31 26.60 15.83
N LEU A 85 -69.29 27.46 15.46
CA LEU A 85 -69.04 28.89 15.26
C LEU A 85 -68.46 29.50 16.56
N THR A 86 -67.31 30.17 16.47
CA THR A 86 -66.78 31.02 17.51
C THR A 86 -66.46 32.39 16.93
N THR A 87 -66.99 33.38 17.61
CA THR A 87 -66.88 34.82 17.47
C THR A 87 -65.45 35.36 17.30
N PRO A 88 -65.30 36.53 16.63
CA PRO A 88 -64.00 37.15 16.42
C PRO A 88 -63.39 37.70 17.69
N ARG A 89 -62.20 37.31 18.02
CA ARG A 89 -61.38 37.79 19.14
C ARG A 89 -60.69 39.11 18.75
N PRO A 90 -60.60 40.11 19.63
CA PRO A 90 -59.95 41.41 19.35
C PRO A 90 -58.45 41.24 19.13
N PRO A 91 -57.81 42.16 18.39
CA PRO A 91 -56.38 42.02 18.01
C PRO A 91 -55.48 42.10 19.24
N ALA A 92 -54.76 41.06 19.48
CA ALA A 92 -53.74 41.00 20.52
C ALA A 92 -52.58 41.95 20.21
N ALA A 93 -52.17 42.67 21.23
CA ALA A 93 -51.04 43.60 21.21
C ALA A 93 -49.79 42.92 20.62
N ARG A 94 -49.15 43.58 19.67
CA ARG A 94 -47.86 43.15 19.07
C ARG A 94 -46.84 43.02 20.20
N GLN A 95 -46.47 41.76 20.51
CA GLN A 95 -45.26 41.47 21.29
C GLN A 95 -44.05 41.90 20.45
N PRO A 96 -43.00 42.49 21.06
CA PRO A 96 -41.76 42.79 20.35
C PRO A 96 -41.18 41.50 19.80
N LEU A 97 -40.79 41.48 18.51
CA LEU A 97 -40.04 40.36 17.91
C LEU A 97 -38.86 40.06 18.83
N ALA A 98 -38.92 38.88 19.48
CA ALA A 98 -37.73 38.30 20.09
C ALA A 98 -36.70 38.16 18.98
N ALA A 99 -35.58 38.84 19.16
CA ALA A 99 -34.41 38.68 18.27
C ALA A 99 -34.15 37.19 18.09
N THR A 100 -34.24 36.72 16.86
CA THR A 100 -33.87 35.34 16.49
C THR A 100 -32.46 35.10 17.01
N ALA A 101 -32.36 34.36 18.11
CA ALA A 101 -31.07 33.83 18.55
C ALA A 101 -30.49 33.05 17.37
N GLY A 102 -29.37 33.51 16.84
CA GLY A 102 -28.63 32.81 15.82
C GLY A 102 -28.35 31.38 16.30
N PRO A 103 -28.11 30.43 15.36
CA PRO A 103 -27.83 29.05 15.72
C PRO A 103 -26.76 29.04 16.81
N PRO A 104 -26.88 28.16 17.84
CA PRO A 104 -25.90 28.08 18.90
C PRO A 104 -24.51 27.93 18.29
N PRO A 105 -23.49 28.66 18.79
CA PRO A 105 -22.15 28.53 18.27
C PRO A 105 -21.76 27.06 18.32
N THR A 106 -21.41 26.49 17.16
CA THR A 106 -20.86 25.13 17.04
C THR A 106 -19.85 24.98 18.17
N PRO A 107 -19.92 23.91 18.99
CA PRO A 107 -18.96 23.74 20.07
C PRO A 107 -17.57 23.84 19.45
N LEU A 108 -16.87 24.93 19.77
CA LEU A 108 -15.45 25.06 19.44
C LEU A 108 -14.81 23.75 19.87
N ALA A 109 -14.31 22.99 18.91
CA ALA A 109 -13.60 21.75 19.15
C ALA A 109 -12.68 22.01 20.35
N ARG A 110 -12.96 21.32 21.47
CA ARG A 110 -12.13 21.42 22.67
C ARG A 110 -10.69 21.33 22.22
N PRO A 111 -9.80 22.28 22.54
CA PRO A 111 -8.39 22.11 22.28
C PRO A 111 -7.98 20.83 22.99
N LEU A 112 -7.58 19.82 22.21
CA LEU A 112 -7.02 18.61 22.76
C LEU A 112 -5.88 19.02 23.68
N PRO A 113 -5.77 18.43 24.89
CA PRO A 113 -4.72 18.79 25.82
C PRO A 113 -3.36 18.67 25.10
N PRO A 114 -2.41 19.59 25.34
CA PRO A 114 -1.10 19.52 24.73
C PRO A 114 -0.47 18.20 25.13
N ILE A 115 -0.29 17.30 24.17
CA ILE A 115 0.42 16.04 24.37
C ILE A 115 1.88 16.43 24.54
N HIS A 116 2.33 16.42 25.79
CA HIS A 116 3.70 16.70 26.16
C HIS A 116 4.62 15.66 25.51
N GLY A 117 5.53 16.15 24.67
CA GLY A 117 6.63 15.40 24.09
C GLY A 117 6.29 14.76 22.75
N TYR A 118 6.98 15.20 21.72
CA TYR A 118 7.02 14.72 20.34
C TYR A 118 7.43 13.24 20.23
N ARG A 119 6.65 12.33 20.79
CA ARG A 119 6.95 10.90 20.76
C ARG A 119 6.24 10.28 19.57
N CYS A 120 7.02 9.66 18.68
CA CYS A 120 6.50 8.74 17.66
C CYS A 120 5.61 7.69 18.34
N ASP A 121 4.67 7.11 17.62
CA ASP A 121 3.92 5.97 18.13
C ASP A 121 4.91 4.83 18.48
N PRO A 122 5.10 4.48 19.79
CA PRO A 122 6.10 3.51 20.18
C PRO A 122 5.73 2.10 19.70
N VAL A 123 4.43 1.80 19.55
CA VAL A 123 3.96 0.50 19.07
C VAL A 123 4.40 0.32 17.63
N LEU A 124 4.16 1.31 16.76
CA LEU A 124 4.58 1.26 15.36
C LEU A 124 6.10 1.09 15.25
N TYR A 125 6.87 1.86 16.02
CA TYR A 125 8.33 1.80 16.01
C TYR A 125 8.84 0.42 16.44
N THR A 126 8.33 -0.11 17.57
CA THR A 126 8.76 -1.41 18.12
C THR A 126 8.40 -2.55 17.17
N VAL A 127 7.16 -2.56 16.64
CA VAL A 127 6.70 -3.61 15.70
C VAL A 127 7.58 -3.67 14.45
N VAL A 128 7.93 -2.52 13.88
CA VAL A 128 8.78 -2.46 12.68
C VAL A 128 10.18 -2.99 12.99
N LEU A 129 10.78 -2.59 14.10
CA LEU A 129 12.10 -3.11 14.50
C LEU A 129 12.05 -4.61 14.75
N THR A 130 10.99 -5.12 15.39
CA THR A 130 10.82 -6.56 15.65
C THR A 130 10.68 -7.34 14.34
N LEU A 131 9.86 -6.86 13.39
CA LEU A 131 9.73 -7.49 12.06
C LEU A 131 11.06 -7.49 11.30
N THR A 132 11.78 -6.36 11.30
CA THR A 132 13.08 -6.26 10.61
C THR A 132 14.14 -7.15 11.27
N ALA A 133 14.18 -7.22 12.61
CA ALA A 133 15.11 -8.10 13.32
C ALA A 133 14.79 -9.58 13.06
N LEU A 134 13.50 -9.96 13.09
CA LEU A 134 13.05 -11.30 12.72
C LEU A 134 13.46 -11.62 11.27
N GLY A 135 13.29 -10.66 10.36
CA GLY A 135 13.70 -10.79 8.95
C GLY A 135 15.17 -11.12 8.82
N LEU A 136 16.06 -10.38 9.47
CA LEU A 136 17.52 -10.63 9.45
C LEU A 136 17.88 -12.05 9.91
N VAL A 137 17.27 -12.51 11.00
CA VAL A 137 17.50 -13.86 11.53
C VAL A 137 17.01 -14.92 10.53
N MET A 138 15.81 -14.73 9.98
CA MET A 138 15.20 -15.71 9.09
C MET A 138 15.81 -15.71 7.68
N VAL A 139 16.28 -14.56 7.19
CA VAL A 139 17.05 -14.47 5.94
C VAL A 139 18.35 -15.28 6.08
N TYR A 140 19.06 -15.15 7.20
CA TYR A 140 20.25 -15.97 7.45
C TYR A 140 19.90 -17.45 7.51
N SER A 141 18.92 -17.85 8.31
CA SER A 141 18.51 -19.25 8.45
C SER A 141 18.12 -19.88 7.10
N SER A 142 17.33 -19.16 6.29
CA SER A 142 16.80 -19.68 5.02
C SER A 142 17.82 -19.68 3.88
N SER A 143 18.86 -18.83 3.94
CA SER A 143 19.80 -18.67 2.83
C SER A 143 21.20 -19.24 3.07
N ALA A 144 21.59 -19.56 4.30
CA ALA A 144 22.96 -19.91 4.66
C ALA A 144 23.51 -21.11 3.86
N ILE A 145 22.71 -22.16 3.69
CA ILE A 145 23.13 -23.37 2.96
C ILE A 145 23.23 -23.10 1.46
N PHE A 146 22.23 -22.42 0.88
CA PHE A 146 22.28 -22.00 -0.52
C PHE A 146 23.48 -21.09 -0.80
N ALA A 147 23.75 -20.13 0.10
CA ALA A 147 24.88 -19.23 0.00
C ALA A 147 26.23 -19.97 0.06
N SER A 148 26.37 -20.91 1.00
CA SER A 148 27.58 -21.72 1.14
C SER A 148 27.87 -22.55 -0.12
N GLN A 149 26.84 -23.19 -0.69
CA GLN A 149 27.01 -24.00 -1.89
C GLN A 149 27.31 -23.17 -3.15
N ARG A 150 26.70 -21.99 -3.29
CA ARG A 150 26.81 -21.19 -4.51
C ARG A 150 27.95 -20.19 -4.49
N PHE A 151 28.23 -19.59 -3.34
CA PHE A 151 29.21 -18.50 -3.19
C PHE A 151 30.38 -18.88 -2.28
N GLY A 152 30.36 -20.07 -1.65
CA GLY A 152 31.39 -20.51 -0.71
C GLY A 152 31.35 -19.82 0.65
N ASP A 153 30.40 -18.91 0.89
CA ASP A 153 30.22 -18.16 2.15
C ASP A 153 28.77 -18.18 2.59
N SER A 154 28.48 -18.80 3.73
CA SER A 154 27.14 -18.88 4.31
C SER A 154 26.56 -17.51 4.73
N ARG A 155 27.41 -16.50 4.92
CA ARG A 155 27.02 -15.16 5.36
C ARG A 155 26.73 -14.18 4.23
N PHE A 156 26.88 -14.61 2.96
CA PHE A 156 26.77 -13.76 1.78
C PHE A 156 25.46 -12.93 1.75
N PHE A 157 24.30 -13.58 1.92
CA PHE A 157 23.02 -12.89 1.91
C PHE A 157 22.82 -12.06 3.18
N LEU A 158 23.23 -12.56 4.34
CA LEU A 158 23.14 -11.80 5.60
C LEU A 158 23.94 -10.49 5.53
N ALA A 159 25.18 -10.52 5.03
CA ALA A 159 26.00 -9.32 4.91
C ALA A 159 25.34 -8.27 3.99
N ARG A 160 24.79 -8.71 2.85
CA ARG A 160 24.03 -7.83 1.95
C ARG A 160 22.75 -7.28 2.60
N ASP A 161 21.99 -8.13 3.28
CA ASP A 161 20.75 -7.72 3.95
C ASP A 161 21.02 -6.76 5.10
N LEU A 162 22.13 -6.93 5.83
CA LEU A 162 22.56 -6.00 6.85
C LEU A 162 22.89 -4.60 6.29
N VAL A 163 23.53 -4.55 5.11
CA VAL A 163 23.79 -3.27 4.42
C VAL A 163 22.47 -2.61 4.03
N TRP A 164 21.54 -3.36 3.41
CA TRP A 164 20.24 -2.84 3.01
C TRP A 164 19.40 -2.40 4.22
N THR A 165 19.40 -3.17 5.30
CA THR A 165 18.72 -2.84 6.56
C THR A 165 19.31 -1.54 7.15
N THR A 166 20.62 -1.41 7.18
CA THR A 166 21.27 -0.18 7.69
C THR A 166 20.88 1.04 6.85
N LEU A 167 20.94 0.94 5.52
CA LEU A 167 20.50 2.00 4.61
C LEU A 167 19.01 2.31 4.81
N GLY A 168 18.17 1.29 4.98
CA GLY A 168 16.75 1.43 5.25
C GLY A 168 16.46 2.11 6.58
N LEU A 169 17.16 1.75 7.66
CA LEU A 169 17.02 2.41 8.97
C LEU A 169 17.48 3.88 8.93
N ILE A 170 18.53 4.19 8.17
CA ILE A 170 18.95 5.57 7.92
C ILE A 170 17.84 6.31 7.15
N ALA A 171 17.29 5.72 6.08
CA ALA A 171 16.20 6.29 5.30
C ALA A 171 14.96 6.52 6.19
N MET A 172 14.59 5.55 7.04
CA MET A 172 13.52 5.68 8.03
C MET A 172 13.78 6.84 8.99
N ALA A 173 14.99 6.94 9.55
CA ALA A 173 15.36 8.02 10.48
C ALA A 173 15.33 9.41 9.81
N VAL A 174 15.70 9.49 8.53
CA VAL A 174 15.61 10.73 7.74
C VAL A 174 14.16 11.09 7.47
N THR A 175 13.36 10.17 6.91
CA THR A 175 11.95 10.43 6.56
C THR A 175 11.10 10.69 7.80
N MET A 176 11.41 10.07 8.92
CA MET A 176 10.80 10.35 10.22
C MET A 176 11.03 11.80 10.69
N ARG A 177 12.13 12.46 10.28
CA ARG A 177 12.47 13.85 10.66
C ARG A 177 12.01 14.88 9.63
N VAL A 178 11.75 14.46 8.40
CA VAL A 178 11.27 15.31 7.32
C VAL A 178 9.77 15.51 7.45
N ASP A 179 9.31 16.77 7.44
CA ASP A 179 7.86 17.06 7.47
C ASP A 179 7.14 16.45 6.27
N TYR A 180 6.11 15.66 6.53
CA TYR A 180 5.35 14.99 5.46
C TYR A 180 4.70 15.98 4.47
N GLY A 181 4.52 17.25 4.84
CA GLY A 181 4.06 18.31 3.94
C GLY A 181 4.95 18.54 2.72
N ILE A 182 6.23 18.10 2.76
CA ILE A 182 7.14 18.15 1.61
C ILE A 182 6.67 17.21 0.51
N TYR A 183 6.23 15.99 0.85
CA TYR A 183 5.72 15.02 -0.13
C TYR A 183 4.48 15.54 -0.85
N ARG A 184 3.64 16.34 -0.18
CA ARG A 184 2.51 17.01 -0.81
C ARG A 184 2.93 17.95 -1.94
N ARG A 185 4.07 18.65 -1.80
CA ARG A 185 4.60 19.56 -2.82
C ARG A 185 5.26 18.81 -3.96
N LEU A 186 5.89 17.69 -3.64
CA LEU A 186 6.62 16.85 -4.57
C LEU A 186 5.74 15.80 -5.26
N ALA A 187 4.43 15.74 -4.98
CA ALA A 187 3.55 14.68 -5.47
C ALA A 187 3.58 14.53 -7.00
N TYR A 188 3.48 15.62 -7.75
CA TYR A 188 3.54 15.57 -9.22
C TYR A 188 4.95 15.31 -9.78
N PRO A 189 6.03 15.96 -9.31
CA PRO A 189 7.39 15.63 -9.71
C PRO A 189 7.75 14.16 -9.46
N LEU A 190 7.40 13.64 -8.28
CA LEU A 190 7.63 12.23 -7.94
C LEU A 190 6.83 11.30 -8.85
N LEU A 191 5.57 11.66 -9.16
CA LEU A 191 4.73 10.88 -10.08
C LEU A 191 5.38 10.79 -11.47
N GLY A 192 5.85 11.92 -12.00
CA GLY A 192 6.56 11.97 -13.29
C GLY A 192 7.84 11.13 -13.26
N LEU A 193 8.64 11.24 -12.20
CA LEU A 193 9.86 10.46 -12.02
C LEU A 193 9.56 8.95 -11.94
N ALA A 194 8.56 8.54 -11.15
CA ALA A 194 8.19 7.12 -11.04
C ALA A 194 7.69 6.55 -12.37
N THR A 195 6.88 7.32 -13.11
CA THR A 195 6.41 6.93 -14.45
C THR A 195 7.59 6.77 -15.41
N LEU A 196 8.54 7.72 -15.39
CA LEU A 196 9.74 7.65 -16.21
C LEU A 196 10.61 6.43 -15.85
N LEU A 197 10.83 6.16 -14.56
CA LEU A 197 11.60 5.01 -14.10
C LEU A 197 10.92 3.68 -14.48
N LEU A 198 9.59 3.58 -14.35
CA LEU A 198 8.83 2.39 -14.79
C LEU A 198 8.89 2.21 -16.31
N GLY A 199 8.90 3.28 -17.09
CA GLY A 199 9.11 3.24 -18.55
C GLY A 199 10.54 2.87 -18.91
N ALA A 200 11.52 3.51 -18.25
CA ALA A 200 12.94 3.28 -18.51
C ALA A 200 13.36 1.83 -18.25
N VAL A 201 12.83 1.18 -17.20
CA VAL A 201 13.19 -0.21 -16.89
C VAL A 201 12.72 -1.19 -17.97
N LEU A 202 11.69 -0.87 -18.74
CA LEU A 202 11.27 -1.70 -19.89
C LEU A 202 12.32 -1.70 -21.03
N VAL A 203 13.05 -0.60 -21.17
CA VAL A 203 14.05 -0.42 -22.23
C VAL A 203 15.42 -0.90 -21.74
N ILE A 204 15.94 -0.30 -20.68
CA ILE A 204 17.32 -0.49 -20.18
C ILE A 204 17.44 -1.43 -18.98
N GLY A 205 16.31 -1.97 -18.46
CA GLY A 205 16.33 -2.88 -17.32
C GLY A 205 16.97 -4.22 -17.65
N SER A 206 17.64 -4.81 -16.65
CA SER A 206 18.21 -6.15 -16.73
C SER A 206 17.11 -7.22 -16.75
N ARG A 207 17.31 -8.27 -17.55
CA ARG A 207 16.41 -9.42 -17.60
C ARG A 207 16.76 -10.39 -16.47
N VAL A 208 15.86 -10.57 -15.53
CA VAL A 208 15.95 -11.57 -14.47
C VAL A 208 14.71 -12.45 -14.57
N ASN A 209 14.86 -13.76 -14.66
CA ASN A 209 13.76 -14.71 -14.82
C ASN A 209 12.78 -14.33 -15.96
N GLY A 210 13.33 -13.90 -17.12
CA GLY A 210 12.55 -13.52 -18.30
C GLY A 210 11.87 -12.16 -18.26
N ALA A 211 11.95 -11.41 -17.15
CA ALA A 211 11.30 -10.11 -16.98
C ALA A 211 12.32 -8.99 -16.75
N LYS A 212 12.06 -7.80 -17.34
CA LYS A 212 12.84 -6.59 -17.11
C LYS A 212 12.19 -5.78 -15.99
N ARG A 213 12.72 -5.90 -14.76
CA ARG A 213 12.15 -5.25 -13.56
C ARG A 213 13.16 -4.50 -12.72
N TRP A 214 14.45 -4.75 -12.95
CA TRP A 214 15.54 -4.31 -12.09
C TRP A 214 16.52 -3.42 -12.83
N PHE A 215 17.01 -2.39 -12.15
CA PHE A 215 18.23 -1.71 -12.52
C PHE A 215 19.37 -2.26 -11.66
N HIS A 216 20.47 -2.66 -12.28
CA HIS A 216 21.70 -2.98 -11.59
C HIS A 216 22.67 -1.81 -11.77
N LEU A 217 22.98 -1.14 -10.66
CA LEU A 217 23.90 -0.02 -10.65
C LEU A 217 24.92 -0.24 -9.53
N LEU A 218 26.21 -0.28 -9.87
CA LEU A 218 27.32 -0.44 -8.89
C LEU A 218 27.15 -1.64 -7.94
N GLY A 219 26.62 -2.76 -8.43
CA GLY A 219 26.39 -3.97 -7.62
C GLY A 219 25.13 -3.91 -6.74
N LEU A 220 24.38 -2.81 -6.79
CA LEU A 220 23.10 -2.67 -6.11
C LEU A 220 21.94 -2.89 -7.09
N SER A 221 20.94 -3.64 -6.67
CA SER A 221 19.72 -3.87 -7.45
C SER A 221 18.61 -2.94 -6.96
N PHE A 222 18.01 -2.17 -7.88
CA PHE A 222 16.90 -1.25 -7.58
C PHE A 222 15.67 -1.62 -8.41
N GLN A 223 14.52 -1.80 -7.75
CA GLN A 223 13.24 -2.08 -8.40
C GLN A 223 12.35 -0.84 -8.42
N PRO A 224 12.12 -0.21 -9.58
CA PRO A 224 11.29 1.00 -9.68
C PRO A 224 9.84 0.79 -9.23
N ALA A 225 9.29 -0.42 -9.37
CA ALA A 225 7.93 -0.76 -8.97
C ALA A 225 7.69 -0.52 -7.48
N GLU A 226 8.69 -0.75 -6.63
CA GLU A 226 8.61 -0.53 -5.19
C GLU A 226 8.43 0.95 -4.87
N LEU A 227 9.26 1.80 -5.45
CA LEU A 227 9.15 3.25 -5.32
C LEU A 227 7.81 3.76 -5.87
N ALA A 228 7.38 3.21 -7.00
CA ALA A 228 6.14 3.60 -7.67
C ALA A 228 4.90 3.37 -6.80
N LYS A 229 4.85 2.32 -5.97
CA LYS A 229 3.76 2.08 -4.99
C LYS A 229 3.62 3.26 -4.02
N VAL A 230 4.73 3.65 -3.39
CA VAL A 230 4.75 4.76 -2.41
C VAL A 230 4.40 6.08 -3.08
N VAL A 231 4.94 6.33 -4.27
CA VAL A 231 4.68 7.57 -5.04
C VAL A 231 3.22 7.67 -5.47
N LEU A 232 2.61 6.57 -5.92
CA LEU A 232 1.18 6.54 -6.27
C LEU A 232 0.33 6.91 -5.05
N ILE A 233 0.64 6.38 -3.86
CA ILE A 233 -0.07 6.70 -2.62
C ILE A 233 0.09 8.19 -2.27
N ILE A 234 1.29 8.76 -2.41
CA ILE A 234 1.54 10.20 -2.20
C ILE A 234 0.68 11.04 -3.16
N TYR A 235 0.63 10.67 -4.44
CA TYR A 235 -0.19 11.36 -5.44
C TYR A 235 -1.69 11.25 -5.11
N LEU A 236 -2.18 10.05 -4.79
CA LEU A 236 -3.59 9.82 -4.44
C LEU A 236 -3.96 10.66 -3.20
N ALA A 237 -3.16 10.61 -2.15
CA ALA A 237 -3.38 11.39 -0.94
C ALA A 237 -3.42 12.90 -1.23
N HIS A 238 -2.48 13.42 -2.07
CA HIS A 238 -2.47 14.81 -2.48
C HIS A 238 -3.72 15.20 -3.28
N SER A 239 -4.07 14.40 -4.29
CA SER A 239 -5.16 14.71 -5.21
C SER A 239 -6.52 14.62 -4.52
N LEU A 240 -6.74 13.58 -3.67
CA LEU A 240 -7.97 13.40 -2.89
C LEU A 240 -8.14 14.52 -1.86
N ALA A 241 -7.09 14.88 -1.13
CA ALA A 241 -7.13 16.00 -0.18
C ALA A 241 -7.42 17.36 -0.85
N LYS A 242 -6.93 17.56 -2.09
CA LYS A 242 -7.18 18.79 -2.85
C LYS A 242 -8.61 18.87 -3.40
N LYS A 243 -9.21 17.71 -3.71
CA LYS A 243 -10.51 17.60 -4.38
C LYS A 243 -11.62 17.07 -3.45
N ALA A 244 -11.47 17.19 -2.12
CA ALA A 244 -12.37 16.59 -1.14
C ALA A 244 -13.86 16.87 -1.41
N ASP A 245 -14.22 18.12 -1.78
CA ASP A 245 -15.59 18.51 -2.08
C ASP A 245 -16.15 17.92 -3.40
N LYS A 246 -15.26 17.45 -4.29
CA LYS A 246 -15.60 16.98 -5.63
C LYS A 246 -15.36 15.48 -5.84
N VAL A 247 -15.05 14.74 -4.79
CA VAL A 247 -14.71 13.30 -4.83
C VAL A 247 -15.88 12.46 -5.38
N LYS A 248 -17.12 12.90 -5.14
CA LYS A 248 -18.34 12.23 -5.64
C LYS A 248 -18.62 12.42 -7.13
N LEU A 249 -17.92 13.37 -7.80
CA LEU A 249 -18.10 13.61 -9.22
C LEU A 249 -17.22 12.65 -10.03
N PHE A 250 -17.81 11.95 -11.00
CA PHE A 250 -17.10 10.94 -11.81
C PHE A 250 -15.87 11.53 -12.51
N ALA A 251 -16.05 12.62 -13.28
CA ALA A 251 -14.99 13.21 -14.11
C ALA A 251 -13.86 13.87 -13.32
N VAL A 252 -14.12 14.35 -12.09
CA VAL A 252 -13.13 15.12 -11.30
C VAL A 252 -12.57 14.31 -10.15
N GLY A 253 -13.45 13.56 -9.45
CA GLY A 253 -13.11 12.83 -8.24
C GLY A 253 -12.64 11.40 -8.50
N PHE A 254 -13.15 10.73 -9.52
CA PHE A 254 -12.88 9.31 -9.75
C PHE A 254 -11.96 9.06 -10.96
N LEU A 255 -12.35 9.52 -12.15
CA LEU A 255 -11.68 9.19 -13.42
C LEU A 255 -10.18 9.55 -13.45
N PRO A 256 -9.71 10.72 -12.99
CA PRO A 256 -8.29 11.04 -13.04
C PRO A 256 -7.41 10.13 -12.18
N HIS A 257 -7.93 9.66 -11.03
CA HIS A 257 -7.21 8.75 -10.15
C HIS A 257 -7.13 7.34 -10.76
N LEU A 258 -8.23 6.90 -11.40
CA LEU A 258 -8.27 5.63 -12.12
C LEU A 258 -7.32 5.64 -13.33
N LEU A 259 -7.25 6.74 -14.09
CA LEU A 259 -6.35 6.87 -15.24
C LEU A 259 -4.89 6.80 -14.81
N VAL A 260 -4.49 7.55 -13.77
CA VAL A 260 -3.10 7.50 -13.28
C VAL A 260 -2.76 6.10 -12.78
N CYS A 261 -3.63 5.48 -11.97
CA CYS A 261 -3.44 4.10 -11.53
C CYS A 261 -3.35 3.13 -12.72
N GLY A 262 -4.22 3.31 -13.73
CA GLY A 262 -4.25 2.51 -14.96
C GLY A 262 -2.93 2.59 -15.74
N VAL A 263 -2.33 3.77 -15.87
CA VAL A 263 -1.01 3.94 -16.51
C VAL A 263 0.06 3.15 -15.76
N PHE A 264 0.10 3.24 -14.42
CA PHE A 264 1.04 2.47 -13.61
C PHE A 264 0.80 0.96 -13.76
N MET A 265 -0.46 0.52 -13.71
CA MET A 265 -0.81 -0.89 -13.90
C MET A 265 -0.40 -1.40 -15.29
N LEU A 266 -0.62 -0.62 -16.35
CA LEU A 266 -0.22 -0.99 -17.71
C LEU A 266 1.31 -1.14 -17.84
N LEU A 267 2.08 -0.22 -17.26
CA LEU A 267 3.55 -0.32 -17.22
C LEU A 267 4.01 -1.58 -16.48
N LEU A 268 3.38 -1.90 -15.34
CA LEU A 268 3.67 -3.10 -14.54
C LEU A 268 3.27 -4.39 -15.27
N LEU A 269 2.14 -4.41 -15.98
CA LEU A 269 1.73 -5.55 -16.79
C LEU A 269 2.71 -5.82 -17.95
N LYS A 270 3.31 -4.77 -18.53
CA LYS A 270 4.41 -4.87 -19.50
C LYS A 270 5.71 -5.43 -18.89
N GLN A 271 5.90 -5.28 -17.58
CA GLN A 271 7.01 -5.85 -16.80
C GLN A 271 6.71 -7.26 -16.27
N PRO A 272 5.74 -7.99 -16.76
CA PRO A 272 4.98 -9.14 -16.22
C PRO A 272 4.76 -9.14 -14.69
N ASP A 273 4.59 -7.96 -14.07
CA ASP A 273 4.36 -7.82 -12.63
C ASP A 273 2.88 -7.58 -12.28
N LEU A 274 2.09 -8.66 -12.38
CA LEU A 274 0.66 -8.63 -12.02
C LEU A 274 0.45 -8.43 -10.51
N GLY A 275 1.38 -8.92 -9.66
CA GLY A 275 1.26 -8.82 -8.20
C GLY A 275 1.22 -7.38 -7.72
N THR A 276 2.23 -6.60 -8.08
CA THR A 276 2.31 -5.18 -7.75
C THR A 276 1.17 -4.38 -8.38
N ALA A 277 0.76 -4.71 -9.61
CA ALA A 277 -0.39 -4.08 -10.27
C ALA A 277 -1.70 -4.26 -9.47
N VAL A 278 -1.97 -5.47 -8.97
CA VAL A 278 -3.15 -5.77 -8.13
C VAL A 278 -3.10 -4.99 -6.81
N ILE A 279 -1.95 -4.92 -6.16
CA ILE A 279 -1.78 -4.13 -4.93
C ILE A 279 -2.06 -2.64 -5.19
N MET A 280 -1.49 -2.07 -6.25
CA MET A 280 -1.71 -0.66 -6.60
C MET A 280 -3.17 -0.36 -6.92
N GLY A 281 -3.84 -1.24 -7.68
CA GLY A 281 -5.26 -1.14 -7.97
C GLY A 281 -6.11 -1.23 -6.69
N GLY A 282 -5.84 -2.21 -5.83
CA GLY A 282 -6.53 -2.40 -4.57
C GLY A 282 -6.39 -1.22 -3.61
N VAL A 283 -5.15 -0.74 -3.41
CA VAL A 283 -4.88 0.45 -2.58
C VAL A 283 -5.62 1.67 -3.14
N THR A 284 -5.62 1.86 -4.47
CA THR A 284 -6.34 2.97 -5.11
C THR A 284 -7.85 2.88 -4.86
N MET A 285 -8.46 1.69 -5.04
CA MET A 285 -9.89 1.49 -4.81
C MET A 285 -10.29 1.76 -3.37
N VAL A 286 -9.52 1.24 -2.40
CA VAL A 286 -9.81 1.44 -0.98
C VAL A 286 -9.59 2.90 -0.56
N LEU A 287 -8.56 3.59 -1.07
CA LEU A 287 -8.38 5.02 -0.79
C LEU A 287 -9.50 5.88 -1.38
N LEU A 288 -10.00 5.57 -2.58
CA LEU A 288 -11.16 6.23 -3.18
C LEU A 288 -12.42 5.98 -2.35
N PHE A 289 -12.59 4.76 -1.82
CA PHE A 289 -13.69 4.42 -0.91
C PHE A 289 -13.61 5.23 0.40
N ILE A 290 -12.45 5.28 1.04
CA ILE A 290 -12.21 6.08 2.26
C ILE A 290 -12.46 7.57 2.00
N ALA A 291 -12.14 8.07 0.80
CA ALA A 291 -12.37 9.45 0.40
C ALA A 291 -13.87 9.78 0.15
N GLY A 292 -14.75 8.77 0.13
CA GLY A 292 -16.19 8.94 -0.05
C GLY A 292 -16.66 8.97 -1.50
N THR A 293 -15.92 8.36 -2.41
CA THR A 293 -16.34 8.13 -3.80
C THR A 293 -17.59 7.23 -3.84
N ASN A 294 -18.50 7.47 -4.78
CA ASN A 294 -19.68 6.65 -4.95
C ASN A 294 -19.33 5.18 -5.19
N LEU A 295 -19.93 4.29 -4.43
CA LEU A 295 -19.68 2.83 -4.52
C LEU A 295 -19.95 2.29 -5.92
N SER A 296 -20.95 2.83 -6.62
CA SER A 296 -21.28 2.43 -8.00
C SER A 296 -20.11 2.60 -8.97
N TYR A 297 -19.29 3.66 -8.81
CA TYR A 297 -18.11 3.86 -9.66
C TYR A 297 -17.02 2.86 -9.35
N LEU A 298 -16.85 2.50 -8.08
CA LEU A 298 -15.88 1.49 -7.65
C LEU A 298 -16.27 0.11 -8.17
N LEU A 299 -17.55 -0.25 -8.07
CA LEU A 299 -18.07 -1.50 -8.61
C LEU A 299 -17.95 -1.56 -10.14
N LEU A 300 -18.27 -0.45 -10.83
CA LEU A 300 -18.10 -0.35 -12.27
C LEU A 300 -16.64 -0.53 -12.70
N ALA A 301 -15.70 0.09 -12.00
CA ALA A 301 -14.28 -0.08 -12.27
C ALA A 301 -13.79 -1.51 -12.01
N LEU A 302 -14.26 -2.13 -10.94
CA LEU A 302 -13.96 -3.53 -10.63
C LEU A 302 -14.51 -4.46 -11.74
N LEU A 303 -15.76 -4.24 -12.16
CA LEU A 303 -16.38 -5.01 -13.25
C LEU A 303 -15.63 -4.80 -14.57
N ALA A 304 -15.23 -3.57 -14.89
CA ALA A 304 -14.44 -3.26 -16.09
C ALA A 304 -13.01 -3.85 -16.02
N ALA A 305 -12.46 -4.07 -14.84
CA ALA A 305 -11.16 -4.70 -14.66
C ALA A 305 -11.20 -6.24 -14.86
N LEU A 306 -12.37 -6.90 -14.68
CA LEU A 306 -12.48 -8.35 -14.81
C LEU A 306 -12.05 -8.89 -16.17
N PRO A 307 -12.51 -8.36 -17.33
CA PRO A 307 -12.09 -8.86 -18.64
C PRO A 307 -10.59 -8.60 -18.89
N ILE A 308 -10.03 -7.50 -18.37
CA ILE A 308 -8.60 -7.20 -18.47
C ILE A 308 -7.80 -8.22 -17.64
N LEU A 309 -8.26 -8.51 -16.43
CA LEU A 309 -7.62 -9.51 -15.55
C LEU A 309 -7.74 -10.92 -16.14
N TYR A 310 -8.91 -11.28 -16.65
CA TYR A 310 -9.14 -12.55 -17.34
C TYR A 310 -8.16 -12.73 -18.50
N ASN A 311 -8.08 -11.76 -19.40
CA ASN A 311 -7.17 -11.82 -20.54
C ASN A 311 -5.69 -11.81 -20.09
N ALA A 312 -5.34 -11.03 -19.07
CA ALA A 312 -3.99 -11.03 -18.52
C ALA A 312 -3.57 -12.38 -17.91
N VAL A 313 -4.52 -13.19 -17.45
CA VAL A 313 -4.28 -14.51 -16.87
C VAL A 313 -4.36 -15.59 -17.95
N VAL A 314 -5.48 -15.71 -18.62
CA VAL A 314 -5.77 -16.78 -19.60
C VAL A 314 -4.93 -16.61 -20.87
N GLY A 315 -4.74 -15.37 -21.33
CA GLY A 315 -3.87 -15.05 -22.47
C GLY A 315 -2.38 -15.25 -22.23
N THR A 316 -1.99 -15.74 -21.04
CA THR A 316 -0.57 -15.95 -20.69
C THR A 316 -0.40 -17.37 -20.15
N PRO A 317 0.12 -18.33 -20.93
CA PRO A 317 0.17 -19.76 -20.56
C PRO A 317 0.80 -20.02 -19.18
N TRP A 318 1.92 -19.38 -18.84
CA TRP A 318 2.59 -19.58 -17.54
C TRP A 318 1.76 -19.08 -16.34
N ARG A 319 0.89 -18.07 -16.53
CA ARG A 319 -0.01 -17.59 -15.45
C ARG A 319 -1.18 -18.55 -15.27
N LEU A 320 -1.74 -19.04 -16.37
CA LEU A 320 -2.81 -20.04 -16.34
C LEU A 320 -2.34 -21.30 -15.61
N ARG A 321 -1.14 -21.81 -15.93
CA ARG A 321 -0.54 -22.97 -15.27
C ARG A 321 -0.38 -22.77 -13.75
N ARG A 322 -0.04 -21.55 -13.29
CA ARG A 322 0.00 -21.24 -11.85
C ARG A 322 -1.36 -21.27 -11.18
N ILE A 323 -2.43 -20.90 -11.90
CA ILE A 323 -3.80 -21.01 -11.36
C ILE A 323 -4.24 -22.47 -11.33
N LEU A 324 -3.96 -23.25 -12.35
CA LEU A 324 -4.26 -24.68 -12.35
C LEU A 324 -3.51 -25.41 -11.23
N ALA A 325 -2.21 -25.09 -11.05
CA ALA A 325 -1.43 -25.62 -9.93
C ALA A 325 -1.92 -25.15 -8.55
N PHE A 326 -2.59 -24.01 -8.47
CA PHE A 326 -3.24 -23.56 -7.22
C PHE A 326 -4.50 -24.37 -6.92
N LEU A 327 -5.28 -24.75 -7.92
CA LEU A 327 -6.49 -25.55 -7.73
C LEU A 327 -6.18 -26.99 -7.30
N ASP A 328 -5.14 -27.58 -7.88
CA ASP A 328 -4.63 -28.89 -7.45
C ASP A 328 -3.09 -28.93 -7.42
N PRO A 329 -2.48 -28.43 -6.30
CA PRO A 329 -1.04 -28.36 -6.20
C PRO A 329 -0.35 -29.73 -6.16
N TRP A 330 -1.06 -30.77 -5.73
CA TRP A 330 -0.48 -32.11 -5.59
C TRP A 330 -0.36 -32.84 -6.93
N GLN A 331 -1.31 -32.64 -7.84
CA GLN A 331 -1.24 -33.16 -9.21
C GLN A 331 -0.05 -32.57 -9.98
N PHE A 332 0.26 -31.29 -9.75
CA PHE A 332 1.31 -30.57 -10.45
C PHE A 332 2.61 -30.41 -9.63
N ARG A 333 2.80 -31.26 -8.60
CA ARG A 333 3.91 -31.14 -7.63
C ARG A 333 5.29 -31.18 -8.26
N ASP A 334 5.48 -31.88 -9.37
CA ASP A 334 6.78 -32.04 -10.03
C ASP A 334 7.10 -30.91 -11.03
N ASN A 335 6.13 -30.01 -11.28
CA ASN A 335 6.22 -28.93 -12.25
C ASN A 335 5.85 -27.57 -11.61
N TYR A 336 4.74 -26.96 -12.10
CA TYR A 336 4.31 -25.59 -11.70
C TYR A 336 3.78 -25.49 -10.27
N GLY A 337 3.37 -26.60 -9.66
CA GLY A 337 2.91 -26.69 -8.28
C GLY A 337 4.03 -26.90 -7.26
N TYR A 338 5.27 -27.16 -7.71
CA TYR A 338 6.37 -27.49 -6.83
C TYR A 338 6.60 -26.49 -5.69
N GLN A 339 6.65 -25.19 -6.01
CA GLN A 339 6.83 -24.14 -4.99
C GLN A 339 5.72 -24.15 -3.94
N MET A 340 4.49 -24.38 -4.36
CA MET A 340 3.33 -24.37 -3.47
C MET A 340 3.29 -25.63 -2.59
N THR A 341 3.53 -26.81 -3.18
CA THR A 341 3.58 -28.06 -2.41
C THR A 341 4.73 -28.05 -1.41
N ALA A 342 5.91 -27.59 -1.80
CA ALA A 342 7.06 -27.46 -0.89
C ALA A 342 6.76 -26.46 0.24
N SER A 343 6.07 -25.35 -0.04
CA SER A 343 5.62 -24.39 0.97
C SER A 343 4.63 -25.00 1.96
N LEU A 344 3.64 -25.74 1.46
CA LEU A 344 2.65 -26.42 2.32
C LEU A 344 3.28 -27.51 3.18
N ILE A 345 4.25 -28.26 2.62
CA ILE A 345 5.03 -29.26 3.36
C ILE A 345 5.85 -28.57 4.46
N ALA A 346 6.52 -27.44 4.16
CA ALA A 346 7.27 -26.67 5.13
C ALA A 346 6.40 -26.26 6.32
N VAL A 347 5.28 -25.57 6.06
CA VAL A 347 4.36 -25.12 7.12
C VAL A 347 3.77 -26.30 7.88
N GLY A 348 3.37 -27.39 7.18
CA GLY A 348 2.78 -28.57 7.80
C GLY A 348 3.77 -29.35 8.69
N SER A 349 5.04 -29.41 8.29
CA SER A 349 6.09 -30.12 9.06
C SER A 349 6.49 -29.39 10.35
N GLY A 350 6.26 -28.06 10.43
CA GLY A 350 6.59 -27.29 11.63
C GLY A 350 5.66 -27.53 12.83
N GLY A 351 4.45 -28.04 12.61
CA GLY A 351 3.50 -28.28 13.70
C GLY A 351 3.18 -27.02 14.52
N THR A 352 3.02 -27.17 15.83
CA THR A 352 2.69 -26.04 16.73
C THR A 352 3.89 -25.20 17.12
N THR A 353 5.02 -25.80 17.45
CA THR A 353 6.20 -25.15 18.04
C THR A 353 7.38 -25.03 17.09
N GLY A 354 7.31 -25.63 15.91
CA GLY A 354 8.39 -25.67 14.94
C GLY A 354 9.38 -26.81 15.18
N GLN A 355 10.28 -27.00 14.21
CA GLN A 355 11.37 -27.98 14.30
C GLN A 355 12.60 -27.41 15.02
N GLY A 356 12.63 -26.11 15.27
CA GLY A 356 13.78 -25.37 15.82
C GLY A 356 14.42 -24.44 14.81
N LEU A 357 14.98 -23.33 15.30
CA LEU A 357 15.72 -22.37 14.46
C LEU A 357 16.95 -23.06 13.85
N GLY A 358 17.03 -23.01 12.53
CA GLY A 358 18.14 -23.62 11.81
C GLY A 358 17.92 -25.07 11.41
N ASP A 359 16.92 -25.79 11.93
CA ASP A 359 16.69 -27.21 11.70
C ASP A 359 15.67 -27.53 10.58
N GLY A 360 15.14 -26.49 9.92
CA GLY A 360 14.23 -26.64 8.78
C GLY A 360 14.89 -27.42 7.64
N ARG A 361 14.16 -28.33 7.01
CA ARG A 361 14.64 -29.18 5.90
C ARG A 361 14.36 -28.59 4.52
N GLN A 362 13.25 -27.82 4.38
CA GLN A 362 12.86 -27.28 3.07
C GLN A 362 13.83 -26.22 2.53
N LYS A 363 14.62 -25.58 3.39
CA LYS A 363 15.70 -24.65 3.01
C LYS A 363 16.92 -25.38 2.38
N LEU A 364 17.00 -26.71 2.47
CA LEU A 364 18.05 -27.53 1.84
C LEU A 364 17.84 -27.66 0.32
N LEU A 365 17.51 -26.56 -0.38
CA LEU A 365 17.24 -26.47 -1.83
C LEU A 365 15.91 -27.10 -2.28
N PHE A 366 15.07 -27.59 -1.37
CA PHE A 366 13.75 -28.10 -1.74
C PHE A 366 12.74 -26.99 -2.01
N LEU A 367 12.85 -25.81 -1.36
CA LEU A 367 11.96 -24.68 -1.59
C LEU A 367 12.70 -23.56 -2.36
N PRO A 368 12.39 -23.34 -3.64
CA PRO A 368 12.94 -22.21 -4.39
C PRO A 368 12.50 -20.87 -3.79
N GLU A 369 13.37 -19.86 -3.83
CA GLU A 369 13.11 -18.51 -3.33
C GLU A 369 12.69 -18.49 -1.84
N ALA A 370 13.25 -19.41 -1.03
CA ALA A 370 12.93 -19.56 0.40
C ALA A 370 13.21 -18.28 1.22
N HIS A 371 14.27 -17.54 0.87
CA HIS A 371 14.67 -16.31 1.57
C HIS A 371 13.98 -15.04 1.05
N THR A 372 13.25 -15.10 -0.06
CA THR A 372 12.53 -13.97 -0.67
C THR A 372 11.02 -14.14 -0.50
N ASP A 373 10.37 -14.86 -1.40
CA ASP A 373 8.92 -14.92 -1.51
C ASP A 373 8.27 -15.88 -0.49
N TYR A 374 9.01 -16.92 -0.08
CA TYR A 374 8.52 -18.00 0.78
C TYR A 374 9.15 -18.03 2.18
N ILE A 375 9.70 -16.90 2.65
CA ILE A 375 10.33 -16.84 3.98
C ILE A 375 9.37 -17.23 5.10
N LEU A 376 8.07 -16.92 4.96
CA LEU A 376 7.05 -17.30 5.93
C LEU A 376 6.86 -18.83 6.01
N ALA A 377 7.11 -19.57 4.92
CA ALA A 377 7.09 -21.03 4.96
C ALA A 377 8.21 -21.58 5.83
N ILE A 378 9.40 -20.99 5.76
CA ILE A 378 10.54 -21.36 6.62
C ILE A 378 10.28 -20.95 8.07
N ILE A 379 9.66 -19.76 8.30
CA ILE A 379 9.19 -19.37 9.64
C ILE A 379 8.19 -20.41 10.18
N GLY A 380 7.27 -20.88 9.33
CA GLY A 380 6.30 -21.93 9.69
C GLY A 380 6.96 -23.27 9.99
N GLU A 381 8.02 -23.66 9.26
CA GLU A 381 8.77 -24.88 9.51
C GLU A 381 9.62 -24.80 10.79
N GLU A 382 10.36 -23.71 10.99
CA GLU A 382 11.31 -23.57 12.10
C GLU A 382 10.67 -23.12 13.42
N LEU A 383 9.69 -22.21 13.37
CA LEU A 383 9.01 -21.65 14.55
C LEU A 383 7.56 -22.16 14.72
N GLY A 384 7.09 -22.97 13.80
CA GLY A 384 5.76 -23.57 13.85
C GLY A 384 4.62 -22.57 13.69
N LEU A 385 3.44 -22.99 14.08
CA LEU A 385 2.23 -22.16 14.10
C LEU A 385 2.41 -20.91 14.96
N VAL A 386 3.14 -21.01 16.08
CA VAL A 386 3.42 -19.88 16.98
C VAL A 386 4.17 -18.78 16.23
N GLY A 387 5.19 -19.12 15.42
CA GLY A 387 5.94 -18.17 14.61
C GLY A 387 5.06 -17.50 13.55
N VAL A 388 4.24 -18.26 12.84
CA VAL A 388 3.31 -17.73 11.82
C VAL A 388 2.29 -16.78 12.47
N VAL A 389 1.68 -17.16 13.59
CA VAL A 389 0.71 -16.33 14.32
C VAL A 389 1.38 -15.05 14.85
N ALA A 390 2.60 -15.15 15.37
CA ALA A 390 3.35 -13.97 15.82
C ALA A 390 3.57 -12.96 14.67
N VAL A 391 3.95 -13.43 13.48
CA VAL A 391 4.10 -12.57 12.28
C VAL A 391 2.76 -11.94 11.89
N LEU A 392 1.67 -12.72 11.87
CA LEU A 392 0.31 -12.21 11.60
C LEU A 392 -0.08 -11.10 12.59
N VAL A 393 0.15 -11.31 13.87
CA VAL A 393 -0.15 -10.34 14.93
C VAL A 393 0.70 -9.08 14.76
N LEU A 394 1.99 -9.21 14.46
CA LEU A 394 2.86 -8.05 14.20
C LEU A 394 2.39 -7.23 13.00
N PHE A 395 2.00 -7.85 11.89
CA PHE A 395 1.42 -7.12 10.74
C PHE A 395 0.07 -6.48 11.09
N ALA A 396 -0.80 -7.18 11.82
CA ALA A 396 -2.05 -6.60 12.30
C ALA A 396 -1.79 -5.36 13.19
N MET A 397 -0.83 -5.44 14.11
CA MET A 397 -0.41 -4.31 14.95
C MET A 397 0.16 -3.15 14.12
N LEU A 398 0.95 -3.44 13.08
CA LEU A 398 1.48 -2.43 12.15
C LEU A 398 0.35 -1.68 11.45
N VAL A 399 -0.62 -2.41 10.89
CA VAL A 399 -1.78 -1.82 10.19
C VAL A 399 -2.64 -1.01 11.16
N ILE A 400 -2.94 -1.54 12.35
CA ILE A 400 -3.73 -0.85 13.39
C ILE A 400 -3.01 0.43 13.84
N ALA A 401 -1.69 0.38 14.06
CA ALA A 401 -0.90 1.55 14.44
C ALA A 401 -0.88 2.60 13.32
N GLY A 402 -0.78 2.17 12.05
CA GLY A 402 -0.89 3.04 10.89
C GLY A 402 -2.28 3.67 10.74
N CYS A 403 -3.36 2.93 10.96
CA CYS A 403 -4.72 3.46 11.00
C CYS A 403 -4.90 4.47 12.14
N ARG A 404 -4.29 4.22 13.32
CA ARG A 404 -4.28 5.21 14.41
C ARG A 404 -3.52 6.49 14.02
N ALA A 405 -2.39 6.35 13.32
CA ALA A 405 -1.64 7.48 12.79
C ALA A 405 -2.49 8.29 11.79
N ALA A 406 -3.23 7.61 10.90
CA ALA A 406 -4.16 8.24 9.97
C ALA A 406 -5.27 9.02 10.67
N ALA A 407 -5.89 8.42 11.70
CA ALA A 407 -6.95 9.07 12.49
C ALA A 407 -6.45 10.30 13.29
N ARG A 408 -5.16 10.34 13.63
CA ARG A 408 -4.53 11.46 14.36
C ARG A 408 -3.85 12.48 13.44
N ALA A 409 -3.87 12.25 12.13
CA ALA A 409 -3.26 13.15 11.16
C ALA A 409 -3.92 14.54 11.21
N ARG A 410 -3.13 15.59 10.99
CA ARG A 410 -3.55 17.00 11.11
C ARG A 410 -4.39 17.50 9.98
N ASP A 411 -4.18 16.92 8.80
CA ASP A 411 -4.83 17.32 7.57
C ASP A 411 -5.26 16.08 6.77
N ALA A 412 -6.16 16.27 5.83
CA ALA A 412 -6.68 15.21 4.98
C ALA A 412 -5.56 14.52 4.17
N PHE A 413 -4.50 15.26 3.80
CA PHE A 413 -3.36 14.67 3.09
C PHE A 413 -2.64 13.64 3.96
N GLY A 414 -2.31 13.99 5.21
CA GLY A 414 -1.69 13.07 6.16
C GLY A 414 -2.57 11.86 6.45
N CYS A 415 -3.89 12.07 6.59
CA CYS A 415 -4.85 10.99 6.79
C CYS A 415 -4.85 9.99 5.62
N TYR A 416 -5.00 10.46 4.38
CA TYR A 416 -4.99 9.57 3.20
C TYR A 416 -3.61 8.92 2.98
N LEU A 417 -2.51 9.66 3.23
CA LEU A 417 -1.16 9.13 3.09
C LEU A 417 -0.91 7.99 4.08
N ALA A 418 -1.22 8.19 5.35
CA ALA A 418 -1.06 7.17 6.38
C ALA A 418 -1.98 5.95 6.13
N SER A 419 -3.24 6.20 5.74
CA SER A 419 -4.17 5.12 5.37
C SER A 419 -3.64 4.30 4.18
N GLY A 420 -3.14 4.97 3.14
CA GLY A 420 -2.62 4.30 1.94
C GLY A 420 -1.38 3.46 2.21
N LEU A 421 -0.42 3.99 2.99
CA LEU A 421 0.79 3.24 3.35
C LEU A 421 0.46 2.04 4.23
N SER A 422 -0.42 2.20 5.22
CA SER A 422 -0.85 1.11 6.10
C SER A 422 -1.57 0.00 5.32
N LEU A 423 -2.45 0.41 4.38
CA LEU A 423 -3.15 -0.52 3.50
C LEU A 423 -2.19 -1.26 2.58
N MET A 424 -1.18 -0.59 2.04
CA MET A 424 -0.15 -1.20 1.20
C MET A 424 0.57 -2.33 1.96
N PHE A 425 1.05 -2.07 3.18
CA PHE A 425 1.68 -3.10 4.01
C PHE A 425 0.73 -4.25 4.34
N GLY A 426 -0.51 -3.93 4.72
CA GLY A 426 -1.52 -4.94 5.02
C GLY A 426 -1.84 -5.82 3.83
N MET A 427 -2.05 -5.24 2.65
CA MET A 427 -2.35 -6.00 1.43
C MET A 427 -1.16 -6.88 0.99
N GLN A 428 0.07 -6.34 1.03
CA GLN A 428 1.26 -7.14 0.70
C GLN A 428 1.41 -8.32 1.65
N ALA A 429 1.26 -8.10 2.96
CA ALA A 429 1.35 -9.17 3.95
C ALA A 429 0.25 -10.23 3.74
N ILE A 430 -1.02 -9.82 3.60
CA ILE A 430 -2.15 -10.74 3.40
C ILE A 430 -1.95 -11.58 2.12
N ILE A 431 -1.50 -10.95 1.02
CA ILE A 431 -1.29 -11.68 -0.24
C ILE A 431 -0.12 -12.66 -0.09
N ASN A 432 1.02 -12.26 0.49
CA ASN A 432 2.15 -13.17 0.70
C ASN A 432 1.77 -14.33 1.61
N ILE A 433 1.15 -14.05 2.77
CA ILE A 433 0.67 -15.07 3.71
C ILE A 433 -0.32 -16.02 3.02
N GLY A 434 -1.27 -15.47 2.25
CA GLY A 434 -2.24 -16.27 1.51
C GLY A 434 -1.59 -17.17 0.44
N VAL A 435 -0.54 -16.72 -0.23
CA VAL A 435 0.25 -17.53 -1.18
C VAL A 435 0.99 -18.66 -0.46
N VAL A 436 1.67 -18.36 0.63
CA VAL A 436 2.46 -19.35 1.40
C VAL A 436 1.57 -20.44 2.01
N LEU A 437 0.38 -20.05 2.50
CA LEU A 437 -0.59 -20.98 3.08
C LEU A 437 -1.49 -21.67 2.04
N GLY A 438 -1.24 -21.46 0.75
CA GLY A 438 -2.03 -22.07 -0.31
C GLY A 438 -3.45 -21.55 -0.46
N ALA A 439 -3.76 -20.36 0.08
CA ALA A 439 -5.07 -19.70 -0.07
C ALA A 439 -5.15 -18.80 -1.30
N LEU A 440 -4.00 -18.49 -1.91
CA LEU A 440 -3.88 -17.67 -3.13
C LEU A 440 -2.89 -18.31 -4.10
N PRO A 441 -3.05 -18.08 -5.42
CA PRO A 441 -2.13 -18.60 -6.43
C PRO A 441 -0.73 -18.02 -6.26
N THR A 442 0.29 -18.83 -6.57
CA THR A 442 1.71 -18.50 -6.39
C THR A 442 2.07 -17.19 -7.09
N LYS A 443 2.70 -16.29 -6.35
CA LYS A 443 3.21 -14.99 -6.83
C LYS A 443 4.53 -14.66 -6.14
N GLY A 444 5.44 -14.06 -6.90
CA GLY A 444 6.69 -13.50 -6.41
C GLY A 444 6.47 -12.15 -5.73
N LEU A 445 5.99 -12.14 -4.50
CA LEU A 445 5.83 -10.95 -3.68
C LEU A 445 6.51 -11.19 -2.34
N THR A 446 7.48 -10.34 -2.03
CA THR A 446 8.20 -10.40 -0.75
C THR A 446 7.29 -10.00 0.40
N LEU A 447 7.50 -10.61 1.57
CA LEU A 447 6.85 -10.20 2.83
C LEU A 447 7.54 -8.91 3.32
N PRO A 448 6.82 -7.77 3.43
CA PRO A 448 7.43 -6.49 3.79
C PRO A 448 8.24 -6.56 5.08
N LEU A 449 9.38 -5.89 5.15
CA LEU A 449 10.25 -5.79 6.33
C LEU A 449 10.88 -7.11 6.80
N VAL A 450 10.50 -8.27 6.27
CA VAL A 450 10.94 -9.60 6.71
C VAL A 450 11.76 -10.32 5.64
N SER A 451 11.29 -10.30 4.38
CA SER A 451 11.97 -10.99 3.28
C SER A 451 13.24 -10.26 2.83
N PHE A 452 14.20 -11.03 2.31
CA PHE A 452 15.34 -10.46 1.58
C PHE A 452 14.83 -9.73 0.33
N GLY A 453 14.91 -8.40 0.33
CA GLY A 453 14.33 -7.58 -0.74
C GLY A 453 15.26 -6.48 -1.27
N GLY A 454 16.46 -6.30 -0.71
CA GLY A 454 17.38 -5.26 -1.16
C GLY A 454 16.73 -3.86 -1.12
N SER A 455 16.51 -3.24 -2.30
CA SER A 455 15.89 -1.92 -2.40
C SER A 455 14.46 -1.85 -1.86
N THR A 456 13.71 -2.98 -1.87
CA THR A 456 12.36 -3.06 -1.30
C THR A 456 12.37 -2.73 0.18
N LEU A 457 13.29 -3.32 0.94
CA LEU A 457 13.43 -3.07 2.38
C LEU A 457 13.72 -1.60 2.70
N VAL A 458 14.58 -0.95 1.90
CA VAL A 458 14.88 0.49 2.06
C VAL A 458 13.64 1.35 1.84
N ILE A 459 12.87 1.05 0.79
CA ILE A 459 11.65 1.79 0.45
C ILE A 459 10.56 1.56 1.49
N ASP A 460 10.42 0.34 1.98
CA ASP A 460 9.46 -0.01 3.02
C ASP A 460 9.81 0.72 4.34
N LEU A 461 11.06 0.69 4.77
CA LEU A 461 11.51 1.44 5.96
C LEU A 461 11.37 2.96 5.78
N MET A 462 11.61 3.49 4.57
CA MET A 462 11.33 4.88 4.24
C MET A 462 9.83 5.20 4.40
N ALA A 463 8.95 4.34 3.90
CA ALA A 463 7.50 4.50 4.02
C ALA A 463 7.03 4.44 5.48
N VAL A 464 7.61 3.54 6.29
CA VAL A 464 7.39 3.51 7.75
C VAL A 464 7.85 4.80 8.41
N GLY A 465 9.00 5.36 8.01
CA GLY A 465 9.47 6.64 8.51
C GLY A 465 8.48 7.79 8.27
N ILE A 466 7.80 7.79 7.10
CA ILE A 466 6.70 8.73 6.80
C ILE A 466 5.52 8.48 7.75
N LEU A 467 5.11 7.23 7.98
CA LEU A 467 4.05 6.88 8.94
C LEU A 467 4.38 7.36 10.36
N LEU A 468 5.61 7.14 10.81
CA LEU A 468 6.10 7.60 12.10
C LEU A 468 6.09 9.13 12.20
N ASN A 469 6.42 9.85 11.13
CA ASN A 469 6.32 11.31 11.08
C ASN A 469 4.88 11.79 11.24
N ILE A 470 3.93 11.17 10.53
CA ILE A 470 2.50 11.50 10.63
C ILE A 470 1.97 11.19 12.04
N SER A 471 2.40 10.09 12.66
CA SER A 471 1.94 9.66 13.99
C SER A 471 2.26 10.65 15.11
N ARG A 472 3.23 11.54 14.92
CA ARG A 472 3.62 12.58 15.89
C ARG A 472 2.56 13.64 16.13
N GLY A 473 1.55 13.74 15.27
CA GLY A 473 0.42 14.66 15.42
C GLY A 473 0.77 16.15 15.22
N GLU A 474 1.75 16.78 15.87
CA GLU A 474 2.21 18.16 15.67
C GLU A 474 3.56 18.26 14.92
N PRO A 475 3.78 19.23 13.95
CA PRO A 475 5.08 19.39 13.32
C PRO A 475 6.07 19.89 14.38
N ALA A 476 7.01 19.05 14.78
CA ALA A 476 8.25 19.62 15.25
C ALA A 476 8.79 20.53 14.14
N PRO A 477 9.21 21.77 14.43
CA PRO A 477 9.92 22.57 13.45
C PRO A 477 11.10 21.73 12.98
N SER A 478 11.12 21.40 11.67
CA SER A 478 12.17 20.53 11.15
C SER A 478 13.53 21.13 11.48
N PRO A 479 14.57 20.34 11.78
CA PRO A 479 15.92 20.85 11.96
C PRO A 479 16.37 21.70 10.77
N LEU A 480 15.84 21.41 9.59
CA LEU A 480 16.01 22.21 8.37
C LEU A 480 15.36 23.60 8.50
N GLN A 481 14.15 23.70 9.07
CA GLN A 481 13.48 24.99 9.31
C GLN A 481 14.19 25.81 10.38
N LEU A 482 14.75 25.16 11.42
CA LEU A 482 15.58 25.80 12.43
C LEU A 482 16.91 26.28 11.83
N ARG A 483 17.54 25.51 10.95
CA ARG A 483 18.77 25.91 10.23
C ARG A 483 18.49 26.98 9.19
N LEU A 484 17.39 26.92 8.43
CA LEU A 484 16.96 27.95 7.50
C LEU A 484 16.55 29.23 8.21
N GLY A 485 16.05 29.16 9.45
CA GLY A 485 15.84 30.32 10.33
C GLY A 485 17.13 31.05 10.72
N ARG A 486 18.25 30.35 10.77
CA ARG A 486 19.58 30.89 11.05
C ARG A 486 20.42 31.26 9.81
N MET A 487 19.91 30.95 8.58
CA MET A 487 20.62 31.31 7.35
C MET A 487 20.61 32.82 7.09
N PRO A 488 21.71 33.39 6.53
CA PRO A 488 21.78 34.76 6.10
C PRO A 488 20.68 35.11 5.10
N ARG A 489 20.18 36.34 5.13
CA ARG A 489 19.05 36.81 4.29
C ARG A 489 19.23 36.53 2.79
N VAL A 490 20.46 36.54 2.28
CA VAL A 490 20.80 36.32 0.87
C VAL A 490 20.49 34.88 0.43
N LEU A 491 20.79 33.87 1.23
CA LEU A 491 20.49 32.45 0.93
C LEU A 491 18.99 32.12 1.07
N ARG A 492 18.22 32.93 1.82
CA ARG A 492 16.75 32.79 1.91
C ARG A 492 16.03 33.22 0.64
N MET A 493 16.62 34.08 -0.18
CA MET A 493 16.03 34.54 -1.46
C MET A 493 16.11 33.46 -2.54
N LEU A 494 17.10 32.59 -2.51
CA LEU A 494 17.28 31.48 -3.46
C LEU A 494 16.34 30.29 -3.22
N TRP A 495 15.68 30.25 -2.05
CA TRP A 495 14.73 29.20 -1.70
C TRP A 495 13.34 29.79 -1.42
N PRO A 496 12.42 29.87 -2.39
CA PRO A 496 11.11 30.50 -2.22
C PRO A 496 10.18 29.60 -1.39
N MET A 497 10.45 29.47 -0.09
CA MET A 497 9.42 29.01 0.84
C MET A 497 8.41 30.15 0.98
N ARG A 498 7.29 30.09 0.24
CA ARG A 498 6.13 30.93 0.52
C ARG A 498 5.75 30.74 1.99
N ARG A 499 6.16 31.68 2.82
CA ARG A 499 5.60 31.86 4.16
C ARG A 499 4.09 31.97 3.98
N ASN A 500 3.35 30.95 4.42
CA ASN A 500 1.94 31.08 4.67
C ASN A 500 1.83 32.01 5.91
N ARG A 501 1.97 33.31 5.66
CA ARG A 501 1.58 34.34 6.65
C ARG A 501 0.08 34.17 6.79
N ARG A 502 -0.36 33.37 7.75
CA ARG A 502 -1.62 33.63 8.42
C ARG A 502 -1.48 35.08 8.93
N ARG A 503 -2.10 36.02 8.24
CA ARG A 503 -2.29 37.36 8.75
C ARG A 503 -2.92 37.17 10.15
N PRO A 504 -2.32 37.69 11.23
CA PRO A 504 -3.06 37.76 12.48
C PRO A 504 -4.29 38.56 12.12
N LEU A 505 -5.47 38.01 12.41
CA LEU A 505 -6.71 38.74 12.38
C LEU A 505 -6.45 39.98 13.26
N SER A 506 -6.24 41.13 12.61
CA SER A 506 -6.17 42.40 13.29
C SER A 506 -7.45 42.48 14.09
N ARG A 507 -7.33 42.48 15.41
CA ARG A 507 -8.38 42.89 16.31
C ARG A 507 -8.81 44.28 15.81
N ARG A 508 -9.87 44.34 14.99
CA ARG A 508 -10.65 45.56 14.83
C ARG A 508 -11.07 45.94 16.24
N ARG A 509 -10.41 46.94 16.84
CA ARG A 509 -10.98 47.67 17.94
C ARG A 509 -12.28 48.26 17.40
N VAL A 510 -13.38 47.67 17.78
CA VAL A 510 -14.69 48.29 17.66
C VAL A 510 -14.61 49.48 18.60
N HIS A 511 -14.36 50.65 18.07
CA HIS A 511 -14.64 51.90 18.74
C HIS A 511 -16.15 51.95 18.90
N ILE A 512 -16.62 51.61 20.09
CA ILE A 512 -17.97 51.94 20.54
C ILE A 512 -17.95 53.44 20.74
N ALA A 513 -18.43 54.17 19.72
CA ALA A 513 -18.73 55.60 19.86
C ALA A 513 -19.90 55.71 20.87
N GLY A 514 -19.60 56.19 22.07
CA GLY A 514 -20.61 56.55 23.04
C GLY A 514 -21.56 57.62 22.47
N PRO A 515 -22.81 57.70 22.98
CA PRO A 515 -23.80 58.66 22.50
C PRO A 515 -23.30 60.08 22.72
N ARG A 516 -23.33 60.92 21.66
CA ARG A 516 -23.04 62.35 21.73
C ARG A 516 -24.14 63.03 22.55
N PRO A 517 -23.80 63.94 23.49
CA PRO A 517 -24.79 64.73 24.18
C PRO A 517 -25.50 65.68 23.22
N PRO A 518 -26.81 66.04 23.48
CA PRO A 518 -27.62 66.92 22.62
C PRO A 518 -27.02 68.32 22.57
N ARG A 519 -26.90 68.89 21.38
CA ARG A 519 -26.57 70.32 21.17
C ARG A 519 -27.72 71.17 21.69
N LEU A 520 -27.42 71.99 22.69
CA LEU A 520 -28.28 73.12 23.11
C LEU A 520 -28.28 74.15 21.96
N VAL A 521 -29.49 74.39 21.40
CA VAL A 521 -29.76 75.48 20.47
C VAL A 521 -29.85 76.72 21.32
N ARG A 522 -28.94 77.69 21.18
CA ARG A 522 -29.04 79.04 21.72
C ARG A 522 -29.87 79.81 20.70
N GLU A 523 -31.12 80.12 21.09
CA GLU A 523 -31.89 81.18 20.46
C GLU A 523 -31.23 82.52 20.73
N ALA A 524 -30.84 83.20 19.66
CA ALA A 524 -30.42 84.61 19.73
C ALA A 524 -31.63 85.47 19.59
N ALA A 525 -31.98 86.15 20.68
CA ALA A 525 -32.98 87.21 20.69
C ALA A 525 -32.49 88.42 19.89
N VAL A 526 -33.18 88.75 18.84
CA VAL A 526 -33.08 90.00 18.10
C VAL A 526 -33.85 91.07 18.87
N VAL A 527 -33.16 92.13 19.29
CA VAL A 527 -33.76 93.42 19.74
C VAL A 527 -33.43 94.43 18.67
N GLN A 528 -34.46 94.98 18.07
CA GLN A 528 -34.41 96.27 17.36
C GLN A 528 -34.89 97.42 18.31
N PRO A 529 -34.46 98.62 18.01
CA PRO A 529 -35.23 99.53 17.17
C PRO A 529 -34.55 99.92 15.94
#